data_5c58b86a59196bea899b262999fae96b
#
_entry.id   5c58b86a59196bea899b262999fae96b
#
_cell.length_a   1.000
_cell.length_b   1.000
_cell.length_c   1.000
_cell.angle_alpha   90.00
_cell.angle_beta   90.00
_cell.angle_gamma   90.00
#
_symmetry.space_group_name_H-M   'P 1'
#
loop_
_entity.id
_entity.type
_entity.pdbx_description
1 polymer ?
#
loop_
_entity_poly.entity_id
_entity_poly.type
_entity_poly.pdbx_seq_one_letter_code
_entity_poly.pdbx_strand_id
1 'polypeptide(L)'
;MISHLLAAGFSGAIRALTGARALWRCAPSADHRVYYGNHVSHGDFVMIWSALPPALRRDVRPVAGAEYWQRDALRRYLIREVFNGVLIERDPAQRKRDAIETLCEAVDGGSSLILFPEGTRNQSDEPLLPFKSGLYHLAHCRPELEFVPVWIDNLARVMPKGKLLPLPLLCTATFGDTLRLGADEGKEAFLARARAALLALSENGAGGAA
;
A
#
# COMPACT_ATOMS: atom_id res chain seq x y z
N MET A 1 -15.30 -18.53 -4.73
CA MET A 1 -15.74 -18.15 -6.09
C MET A 1 -16.44 -16.80 -6.12
N ILE A 2 -17.46 -16.55 -5.30
CA ILE A 2 -18.20 -15.27 -5.23
C ILE A 2 -17.29 -14.10 -4.84
N SER A 3 -16.41 -14.25 -3.86
CA SER A 3 -15.47 -13.20 -3.42
C SER A 3 -14.49 -12.77 -4.51
N HIS A 4 -14.04 -13.69 -5.36
CA HIS A 4 -13.17 -13.36 -6.51
C HIS A 4 -13.90 -12.58 -7.60
N LEU A 5 -15.17 -12.89 -7.86
CA LEU A 5 -16.00 -12.13 -8.80
C LEU A 5 -16.30 -10.73 -8.26
N LEU A 6 -16.58 -10.60 -6.95
CA LEU A 6 -16.76 -9.32 -6.29
C LEU A 6 -15.46 -8.48 -6.31
N ALA A 7 -14.32 -9.09 -6.03
CA ALA A 7 -13.02 -8.42 -6.10
C ALA A 7 -12.69 -7.95 -7.52
N ALA A 8 -12.98 -8.76 -8.54
CA ALA A 8 -12.79 -8.37 -9.95
C ALA A 8 -13.75 -7.26 -10.37
N GLY A 9 -15.02 -7.35 -10.02
CA GLY A 9 -16.02 -6.32 -10.27
C GLY A 9 -15.68 -4.99 -9.57
N PHE A 10 -15.26 -5.06 -8.31
CA PHE A 10 -14.85 -3.90 -7.52
C PHE A 10 -13.61 -3.21 -8.12
N SER A 11 -12.59 -4.00 -8.51
CA SER A 11 -11.41 -3.47 -9.19
C SER A 11 -11.77 -2.84 -10.54
N GLY A 12 -12.64 -3.46 -11.33
CA GLY A 12 -13.12 -2.91 -12.60
C GLY A 12 -13.87 -1.59 -12.42
N ALA A 13 -14.76 -1.53 -11.43
CA ALA A 13 -15.50 -0.31 -11.08
C ALA A 13 -14.57 0.82 -10.64
N ILE A 14 -13.58 0.54 -9.79
CA ILE A 14 -12.59 1.54 -9.35
C ILE A 14 -11.79 2.05 -10.55
N ARG A 15 -11.28 1.16 -11.40
CA ARG A 15 -10.53 1.57 -12.59
C ARG A 15 -11.37 2.40 -13.56
N ALA A 16 -12.64 2.07 -13.72
CA ALA A 16 -13.56 2.85 -14.56
C ALA A 16 -13.89 4.22 -13.94
N LEU A 17 -14.07 4.29 -12.62
CA LEU A 17 -14.41 5.53 -11.91
C LEU A 17 -13.21 6.47 -11.74
N THR A 18 -12.03 5.93 -11.49
CA THR A 18 -10.82 6.71 -11.20
C THR A 18 -9.90 6.86 -12.40
N GLY A 19 -10.18 6.18 -13.51
CA GLY A 19 -9.25 6.10 -14.64
C GLY A 19 -7.87 5.56 -14.25
N ALA A 20 -7.80 4.73 -13.20
CA ALA A 20 -6.56 4.29 -12.56
C ALA A 20 -5.54 3.74 -13.56
N ARG A 21 -4.38 4.39 -13.62
CA ARG A 21 -3.26 3.99 -14.48
C ARG A 21 -2.11 3.49 -13.60
N ALA A 22 -1.52 2.37 -14.01
CA ALA A 22 -0.27 1.88 -13.42
C ALA A 22 0.90 2.30 -14.32
N LEU A 23 1.88 2.97 -13.74
CA LEU A 23 3.16 3.27 -14.38
C LEU A 23 4.23 2.43 -13.68
N TRP A 24 4.93 1.60 -14.44
CA TRP A 24 5.94 0.68 -13.90
C TRP A 24 7.34 1.10 -14.34
N ARG A 25 8.24 1.31 -13.35
CA ARG A 25 9.68 1.43 -13.57
C ARG A 25 10.39 0.09 -13.42
N CYS A 26 9.91 -0.76 -12.47
CA CYS A 26 10.33 -2.15 -12.36
C CYS A 26 9.29 -3.08 -13.00
N ALA A 27 9.71 -4.23 -13.51
CA ALA A 27 8.77 -5.22 -14.02
C ALA A 27 7.91 -5.80 -12.89
N PRO A 28 6.59 -6.00 -13.12
CA PRO A 28 5.79 -6.82 -12.24
C PRO A 28 6.40 -8.22 -12.08
N SER A 29 6.47 -8.74 -10.86
CA SER A 29 7.02 -10.08 -10.56
C SER A 29 6.03 -10.88 -9.74
N ALA A 30 6.08 -12.19 -9.90
CA ALA A 30 5.38 -13.14 -9.05
C ALA A 30 6.09 -13.37 -7.70
N ASP A 31 7.32 -12.88 -7.53
CA ASP A 31 8.04 -12.93 -6.27
C ASP A 31 7.31 -12.11 -5.20
N HIS A 32 7.42 -12.57 -3.96
CA HIS A 32 6.78 -11.87 -2.84
C HIS A 32 7.46 -10.53 -2.60
N ARG A 33 6.67 -9.46 -2.62
CA ARG A 33 7.14 -8.07 -2.52
C ARG A 33 6.34 -7.29 -1.49
N VAL A 34 6.96 -6.26 -0.97
CA VAL A 34 6.30 -5.26 -0.13
C VAL A 34 6.11 -3.99 -0.95
N TYR A 35 4.88 -3.69 -1.34
CA TYR A 35 4.51 -2.43 -1.97
C TYR A 35 4.27 -1.41 -0.87
N TYR A 36 5.03 -0.32 -0.84
CA TYR A 36 4.84 0.72 0.16
C TYR A 36 4.55 2.07 -0.50
N GLY A 37 3.56 2.79 0.02
CA GLY A 37 3.06 4.01 -0.61
C GLY A 37 2.88 5.19 0.33
N ASN A 38 2.61 6.37 -0.25
CA ASN A 38 2.12 7.54 0.44
C ASN A 38 0.67 7.33 0.88
N HIS A 39 0.30 7.89 2.05
CA HIS A 39 -0.99 7.62 2.68
C HIS A 39 -1.80 8.91 2.92
N VAL A 40 -2.78 9.17 2.07
CA VAL A 40 -3.65 10.34 2.15
C VAL A 40 -5.14 9.99 2.31
N SER A 41 -5.52 8.77 1.92
CA SER A 41 -6.91 8.31 1.90
C SER A 41 -7.06 6.86 2.38
N HIS A 42 -8.23 6.50 2.87
CA HIS A 42 -8.58 5.10 3.14
C HIS A 42 -8.62 4.23 1.87
N GLY A 43 -8.72 4.84 0.69
CA GLY A 43 -8.74 4.17 -0.60
C GLY A 43 -7.36 3.85 -1.18
N ASP A 44 -6.27 4.31 -0.56
CA ASP A 44 -4.92 4.21 -1.14
C ASP A 44 -4.50 2.77 -1.43
N PHE A 45 -4.74 1.84 -0.48
CA PHE A 45 -4.39 0.44 -0.73
C PHE A 45 -5.23 -0.18 -1.85
N VAL A 46 -6.49 0.25 -1.98
CA VAL A 46 -7.37 -0.22 -3.06
C VAL A 46 -6.84 0.25 -4.41
N MET A 47 -6.31 1.47 -4.45
CA MET A 47 -5.69 2.04 -5.64
C MET A 47 -4.46 1.23 -6.05
N ILE A 48 -3.52 0.98 -5.13
CA ILE A 48 -2.35 0.13 -5.41
C ILE A 48 -2.80 -1.26 -5.84
N TRP A 49 -3.69 -1.89 -5.08
CA TRP A 49 -4.18 -3.24 -5.34
C TRP A 49 -4.87 -3.36 -6.70
N SER A 50 -5.71 -2.39 -7.09
CA SER A 50 -6.40 -2.39 -8.38
C SER A 50 -5.46 -2.11 -9.56
N ALA A 51 -4.36 -1.38 -9.34
CA ALA A 51 -3.34 -1.10 -10.33
C ALA A 51 -2.45 -2.32 -10.66
N LEU A 52 -2.34 -3.27 -9.73
CA LEU A 52 -1.59 -4.50 -9.94
C LEU A 52 -2.21 -5.39 -11.03
N PRO A 53 -1.41 -6.16 -11.78
CA PRO A 53 -1.90 -7.20 -12.68
C PRO A 53 -2.83 -8.19 -11.96
N PRO A 54 -3.92 -8.65 -12.59
CA PRO A 54 -4.88 -9.57 -11.95
C PRO A 54 -4.24 -10.85 -11.39
N ALA A 55 -3.20 -11.36 -12.03
CA ALA A 55 -2.50 -12.56 -11.58
C ALA A 55 -1.80 -12.36 -10.22
N LEU A 56 -1.29 -11.15 -9.95
CA LEU A 56 -0.59 -10.83 -8.70
C LEU A 56 -1.53 -10.51 -7.54
N ARG A 57 -2.71 -9.95 -7.82
CA ARG A 57 -3.64 -9.48 -6.77
C ARG A 57 -4.07 -10.56 -5.78
N ARG A 58 -4.08 -11.83 -6.21
CA ARG A 58 -4.52 -12.94 -5.38
C ARG A 58 -3.68 -13.10 -4.14
N ASP A 59 -2.37 -12.87 -4.29
CA ASP A 59 -1.38 -13.11 -3.25
C ASP A 59 -0.93 -11.79 -2.58
N VAL A 60 -1.54 -10.64 -2.96
CA VAL A 60 -1.23 -9.32 -2.40
C VAL A 60 -2.27 -8.93 -1.36
N ARG A 61 -1.82 -8.70 -0.12
CA ARG A 61 -2.64 -8.43 1.05
C ARG A 61 -2.35 -7.02 1.61
N PRO A 62 -3.36 -6.15 1.76
CA PRO A 62 -3.17 -4.86 2.42
C PRO A 62 -2.97 -5.04 3.92
N VAL A 63 -2.00 -4.30 4.47
CA VAL A 63 -1.80 -4.18 5.92
C VAL A 63 -2.67 -3.04 6.44
N ALA A 64 -3.53 -3.31 7.41
CA ALA A 64 -4.53 -2.37 7.86
C ALA A 64 -4.73 -2.38 9.38
N GLY A 65 -5.06 -1.23 9.96
CA GLY A 65 -5.35 -1.11 11.39
C GLY A 65 -6.66 -1.77 11.76
N ALA A 66 -6.62 -2.71 12.70
CA ALA A 66 -7.78 -3.48 13.16
C ALA A 66 -8.88 -2.57 13.71
N GLU A 67 -8.50 -1.51 14.43
CA GLU A 67 -9.41 -0.57 15.08
C GLU A 67 -10.36 0.15 14.11
N TYR A 68 -9.97 0.31 12.85
CA TYR A 68 -10.83 0.92 11.81
C TYR A 68 -11.67 -0.14 11.08
N TRP A 69 -11.03 -1.24 10.69
CA TRP A 69 -11.65 -2.22 9.80
C TRP A 69 -12.59 -3.20 10.52
N GLN A 70 -12.49 -3.28 11.84
CA GLN A 70 -13.37 -4.14 12.65
C GLN A 70 -14.63 -3.43 13.18
N ARG A 71 -14.83 -2.14 12.90
CA ARG A 71 -15.93 -1.34 13.44
C ARG A 71 -17.33 -1.81 13.03
N ASP A 72 -17.51 -2.22 11.80
CA ASP A 72 -18.80 -2.66 11.29
C ASP A 72 -18.69 -3.91 10.40
N ALA A 73 -19.83 -4.53 10.09
CA ALA A 73 -19.89 -5.78 9.34
C ALA A 73 -19.40 -5.63 7.90
N LEU A 74 -19.68 -4.50 7.25
CA LEU A 74 -19.29 -4.25 5.86
C LEU A 74 -17.78 -4.13 5.74
N ARG A 75 -17.13 -3.33 6.62
CA ARG A 75 -15.67 -3.19 6.62
C ARG A 75 -14.99 -4.50 6.91
N ARG A 76 -15.48 -5.26 7.93
CA ARG A 76 -14.96 -6.60 8.22
C ARG A 76 -15.05 -7.53 7.03
N TYR A 77 -16.17 -7.53 6.34
CA TYR A 77 -16.35 -8.34 5.14
C TYR A 77 -15.37 -7.94 4.04
N LEU A 78 -15.27 -6.66 3.72
CA LEU A 78 -14.38 -6.15 2.68
C LEU A 78 -12.91 -6.51 2.97
N ILE A 79 -12.43 -6.21 4.18
CA ILE A 79 -11.00 -6.42 4.48
C ILE A 79 -10.64 -7.91 4.55
N ARG A 80 -11.54 -8.77 5.03
CA ARG A 80 -11.28 -10.20 5.20
C ARG A 80 -11.56 -10.99 3.93
N GLU A 81 -12.76 -10.82 3.35
CA GLU A 81 -13.24 -11.68 2.29
C GLU A 81 -12.88 -11.19 0.88
N VAL A 82 -12.76 -9.86 0.71
CA VAL A 82 -12.45 -9.27 -0.61
C VAL A 82 -10.95 -9.04 -0.75
N PHE A 83 -10.32 -8.43 0.25
CA PHE A 83 -8.91 -8.03 0.17
C PHE A 83 -7.95 -8.97 0.90
N ASN A 84 -8.46 -9.92 1.68
CA ASN A 84 -7.64 -10.83 2.50
C ASN A 84 -6.59 -10.08 3.34
N GLY A 85 -6.98 -8.94 3.94
CA GLY A 85 -6.05 -8.01 4.58
C GLY A 85 -5.40 -8.58 5.83
N VAL A 86 -4.17 -8.13 6.09
CA VAL A 86 -3.45 -8.40 7.33
C VAL A 86 -3.81 -7.31 8.34
N LEU A 87 -4.51 -7.66 9.40
CA LEU A 87 -4.93 -6.72 10.43
C LEU A 87 -3.88 -6.65 11.54
N ILE A 88 -3.44 -5.43 11.83
CA ILE A 88 -2.50 -5.13 12.91
C ILE A 88 -3.15 -4.21 13.95
N GLU A 89 -2.89 -4.44 15.22
CA GLU A 89 -3.27 -3.56 16.32
C GLU A 89 -2.18 -2.50 16.48
N ARG A 90 -2.49 -1.24 16.18
CA ARG A 90 -1.53 -0.13 16.25
C ARG A 90 -1.34 0.41 17.65
N ASP A 91 -2.36 0.27 18.52
CA ASP A 91 -2.26 0.64 19.92
C ASP A 91 -1.46 -0.43 20.70
N PRO A 92 -0.30 -0.08 21.27
CA PRO A 92 0.50 -1.03 22.04
C PRO A 92 -0.25 -1.66 23.22
N ALA A 93 -1.19 -0.92 23.83
CA ALA A 93 -1.98 -1.40 24.98
C ALA A 93 -3.01 -2.48 24.59
N GLN A 94 -3.42 -2.51 23.33
CA GLN A 94 -4.40 -3.48 22.80
C GLN A 94 -3.74 -4.59 21.98
N ARG A 95 -2.43 -4.51 21.79
CA ARG A 95 -1.69 -5.43 20.93
C ARG A 95 -1.61 -6.82 21.55
N LYS A 96 -2.29 -7.79 20.95
CA LYS A 96 -2.25 -9.20 21.33
C LYS A 96 -1.08 -9.96 20.71
N ARG A 97 -0.60 -9.50 19.55
CA ARG A 97 0.54 -10.10 18.82
C ARG A 97 1.44 -8.99 18.32
N ASP A 98 2.72 -9.31 18.18
CA ASP A 98 3.66 -8.38 17.57
C ASP A 98 3.27 -8.12 16.09
N ALA A 99 3.24 -6.84 15.70
CA ALA A 99 2.85 -6.46 14.35
C ALA A 99 3.85 -6.98 13.32
N ILE A 100 5.15 -6.98 13.63
CA ILE A 100 6.19 -7.44 12.71
C ILE A 100 6.12 -8.96 12.54
N GLU A 101 5.91 -9.69 13.64
CA GLU A 101 5.70 -11.14 13.59
C GLU A 101 4.51 -11.49 12.68
N THR A 102 3.38 -10.78 12.82
CA THR A 102 2.20 -10.97 11.97
C THR A 102 2.49 -10.70 10.49
N LEU A 103 3.32 -9.68 10.18
CA LEU A 103 3.72 -9.38 8.80
C LEU A 103 4.67 -10.46 8.25
N CYS A 104 5.65 -10.91 9.05
CA CYS A 104 6.57 -11.99 8.68
C CYS A 104 5.82 -13.28 8.38
N GLU A 105 4.87 -13.68 9.22
CA GLU A 105 4.01 -14.86 8.98
C GLU A 105 3.23 -14.75 7.66
N ALA A 106 2.70 -13.58 7.34
CA ALA A 106 1.98 -13.37 6.09
C ALA A 106 2.89 -13.53 4.86
N VAL A 107 4.12 -13.02 4.95
CA VAL A 107 5.15 -13.18 3.91
C VAL A 107 5.59 -14.64 3.79
N ASP A 108 5.87 -15.31 4.90
CA ASP A 108 6.28 -16.73 4.94
C ASP A 108 5.17 -17.63 4.37
N GLY A 109 3.91 -17.22 4.54
CA GLY A 109 2.74 -17.87 3.93
C GLY A 109 2.56 -17.58 2.45
N GLY A 110 3.52 -16.93 1.79
CA GLY A 110 3.49 -16.67 0.35
C GLY A 110 2.71 -15.42 -0.06
N SER A 111 2.54 -14.44 0.84
CA SER A 111 1.84 -13.21 0.50
C SER A 111 2.80 -12.05 0.21
N SER A 112 2.48 -11.25 -0.80
CA SER A 112 2.98 -9.90 -0.93
C SER A 112 2.15 -8.95 -0.06
N LEU A 113 2.74 -7.83 0.37
CA LEU A 113 2.06 -6.89 1.25
C LEU A 113 1.91 -5.50 0.60
N ILE A 114 0.82 -4.79 0.94
CA ILE A 114 0.70 -3.34 0.71
C ILE A 114 0.70 -2.68 2.07
N LEU A 115 1.63 -1.76 2.32
CA LEU A 115 1.69 -1.02 3.57
C LEU A 115 2.02 0.47 3.37
N PHE A 116 1.73 1.25 4.39
CA PHE A 116 1.97 2.68 4.42
C PHE A 116 2.90 2.99 5.59
N PRO A 117 4.20 3.24 5.33
CA PRO A 117 5.20 3.36 6.39
C PRO A 117 5.04 4.62 7.25
N GLU A 118 4.25 5.58 6.82
CA GLU A 118 3.84 6.74 7.63
C GLU A 118 3.04 6.32 8.88
N GLY A 119 2.38 5.16 8.84
CA GLY A 119 1.59 4.60 9.93
C GLY A 119 0.26 5.32 10.20
N THR A 120 0.06 6.47 9.57
CA THR A 120 -1.18 7.27 9.61
C THR A 120 -1.37 7.99 8.30
N ARG A 121 -2.59 8.48 8.06
CA ARG A 121 -2.85 9.31 6.86
C ARG A 121 -2.20 10.67 7.03
N ASN A 122 -1.47 11.10 6.02
CA ASN A 122 -0.93 12.44 5.94
C ASN A 122 -2.07 13.46 5.76
N GLN A 123 -2.20 14.38 6.70
CA GLN A 123 -3.18 15.47 6.69
C GLN A 123 -2.50 16.85 6.69
N SER A 124 -1.17 16.86 6.57
CA SER A 124 -0.35 18.07 6.49
C SER A 124 -0.12 18.47 5.03
N ASP A 125 0.54 19.62 4.84
CA ASP A 125 0.97 20.10 3.53
C ASP A 125 2.29 19.45 3.07
N GLU A 126 2.95 18.70 3.96
CA GLU A 126 4.16 17.94 3.62
C GLU A 126 3.82 16.82 2.62
N PRO A 127 4.65 16.60 1.61
CA PRO A 127 4.37 15.57 0.60
C PRO A 127 4.38 14.16 1.20
N LEU A 128 5.13 13.92 2.27
CA LEU A 128 5.30 12.61 2.89
C LEU A 128 5.77 12.74 4.35
N LEU A 129 5.06 12.11 5.28
CA LEU A 129 5.44 12.08 6.69
C LEU A 129 6.70 11.21 6.92
N PRO A 130 7.37 11.35 8.08
CA PRO A 130 8.45 10.45 8.48
C PRO A 130 7.98 8.99 8.56
N PHE A 131 8.83 8.07 8.11
CA PHE A 131 8.53 6.64 8.15
C PHE A 131 8.68 6.07 9.56
N LYS A 132 7.74 5.22 9.95
CA LYS A 132 7.85 4.39 11.16
C LYS A 132 8.82 3.24 10.94
N SER A 133 9.39 2.74 12.03
CA SER A 133 10.40 1.67 11.99
C SER A 133 9.89 0.30 11.48
N GLY A 134 8.58 0.13 11.34
CA GLY A 134 7.99 -1.15 10.91
C GLY A 134 8.53 -1.66 9.57
N LEU A 135 8.77 -0.75 8.61
CA LEU A 135 9.35 -1.11 7.31
C LEU A 135 10.74 -1.72 7.46
N TYR A 136 11.60 -1.10 8.31
CA TYR A 136 12.93 -1.62 8.59
C TYR A 136 12.90 -2.96 9.33
N HIS A 137 12.06 -3.09 10.36
CA HIS A 137 11.99 -4.34 11.11
C HIS A 137 11.53 -5.52 10.24
N LEU A 138 10.60 -5.29 9.32
CA LEU A 138 10.20 -6.30 8.35
C LEU A 138 11.36 -6.65 7.40
N ALA A 139 12.07 -5.64 6.89
CA ALA A 139 13.25 -5.85 6.05
C ALA A 139 14.39 -6.59 6.79
N HIS A 140 14.58 -6.30 8.07
CA HIS A 140 15.58 -6.96 8.91
C HIS A 140 15.22 -8.42 9.20
N CYS A 141 13.94 -8.71 9.42
CA CYS A 141 13.46 -10.09 9.61
C CYS A 141 13.47 -10.92 8.32
N ARG A 142 13.37 -10.29 7.16
CA ARG A 142 13.33 -10.93 5.83
C ARG A 142 14.20 -10.13 4.85
N PRO A 143 15.55 -10.27 4.92
CA PRO A 143 16.49 -9.48 4.12
C PRO A 143 16.35 -9.70 2.61
N GLU A 144 15.83 -10.85 2.20
CA GLU A 144 15.57 -11.21 0.80
C GLU A 144 14.37 -10.46 0.18
N LEU A 145 13.50 -9.88 1.01
CA LEU A 145 12.31 -9.18 0.51
C LEU A 145 12.68 -7.96 -0.34
N GLU A 146 11.95 -7.82 -1.43
CA GLU A 146 11.97 -6.64 -2.26
C GLU A 146 10.88 -5.65 -1.83
N PHE A 147 11.27 -4.40 -1.65
CA PHE A 147 10.40 -3.28 -1.32
C PHE A 147 10.22 -2.40 -2.55
N VAL A 148 8.99 -2.23 -2.99
CA VAL A 148 8.63 -1.43 -4.18
C VAL A 148 7.94 -0.16 -3.72
N PRO A 149 8.54 1.03 -3.90
CA PRO A 149 7.86 2.30 -3.65
C PRO A 149 6.73 2.50 -4.66
N VAL A 150 5.56 2.96 -4.19
CA VAL A 150 4.41 3.22 -5.04
C VAL A 150 3.85 4.60 -4.71
N TRP A 151 4.02 5.55 -5.62
CA TRP A 151 3.43 6.87 -5.46
C TRP A 151 2.02 6.93 -6.04
N ILE A 152 1.08 7.42 -5.24
CA ILE A 152 -0.32 7.59 -5.63
C ILE A 152 -0.60 9.06 -5.84
N ASP A 153 -0.96 9.42 -7.07
CA ASP A 153 -1.37 10.77 -7.43
C ASP A 153 -2.88 10.91 -7.54
N ASN A 154 -3.36 12.12 -7.27
CA ASN A 154 -4.74 12.60 -7.49
C ASN A 154 -5.86 11.94 -6.67
N LEU A 155 -5.61 10.90 -5.87
CA LEU A 155 -6.68 10.23 -5.14
C LEU A 155 -7.39 11.16 -4.13
N ALA A 156 -6.66 12.04 -3.45
CA ALA A 156 -7.25 13.04 -2.56
C ALA A 156 -8.17 14.02 -3.28
N ARG A 157 -7.91 14.32 -4.56
CA ARG A 157 -8.74 15.19 -5.41
C ARG A 157 -9.97 14.46 -5.95
N VAL A 158 -9.87 13.15 -6.20
CA VAL A 158 -10.98 12.31 -6.69
C VAL A 158 -12.04 12.11 -5.62
N MET A 159 -11.63 11.98 -4.35
CA MET A 159 -12.53 11.79 -3.21
C MET A 159 -12.30 12.87 -2.14
N PRO A 160 -12.73 14.13 -2.39
CA PRO A 160 -12.64 15.18 -1.38
C PRO A 160 -13.47 14.82 -0.14
N LYS A 161 -12.99 15.24 1.03
CA LYS A 161 -13.71 15.03 2.29
C LYS A 161 -15.17 15.50 2.18
N GLY A 162 -16.10 14.60 2.55
CA GLY A 162 -17.55 14.91 2.61
C GLY A 162 -18.31 14.86 1.28
N LYS A 163 -17.69 14.49 0.17
CA LYS A 163 -18.40 14.26 -1.10
C LYS A 163 -18.54 12.76 -1.40
N LEU A 164 -19.75 12.35 -1.75
CA LEU A 164 -20.10 10.96 -2.08
C LEU A 164 -19.84 10.60 -3.55
N LEU A 165 -19.70 11.61 -4.41
CA LEU A 165 -19.44 11.40 -5.84
C LEU A 165 -17.95 11.61 -6.11
N PRO A 166 -17.24 10.60 -6.63
CA PRO A 166 -15.86 10.77 -7.07
C PRO A 166 -15.82 11.71 -8.29
N LEU A 167 -14.91 12.67 -8.28
CA LEU A 167 -14.59 13.44 -9.48
C LEU A 167 -13.83 12.51 -10.43
N PRO A 168 -14.12 12.52 -11.74
CA PRO A 168 -13.42 11.67 -12.73
C PRO A 168 -12.03 12.24 -13.04
N LEU A 169 -11.15 12.23 -12.04
CA LEU A 169 -9.74 12.60 -12.21
C LEU A 169 -8.91 11.33 -12.40
N LEU A 170 -8.01 11.38 -13.36
CA LEU A 170 -7.08 10.27 -13.59
C LEU A 170 -6.19 10.08 -12.35
N CYS A 171 -6.35 8.95 -11.68
CA CYS A 171 -5.45 8.54 -10.62
C CYS A 171 -4.30 7.71 -11.20
N THR A 172 -3.10 7.96 -10.71
CA THR A 172 -1.92 7.20 -11.14
C THR A 172 -1.27 6.53 -9.95
N ALA A 173 -0.90 5.26 -10.11
CA ALA A 173 -0.02 4.53 -9.21
C ALA A 173 1.31 4.29 -9.94
N THR A 174 2.37 4.98 -9.54
CA THR A 174 3.71 4.85 -10.11
C THR A 174 4.52 3.90 -9.25
N PHE A 175 4.89 2.74 -9.81
CA PHE A 175 5.71 1.73 -9.17
C PHE A 175 7.18 1.98 -9.51
N GLY A 176 7.99 2.26 -8.49
CA GLY A 176 9.42 2.55 -8.64
C GLY A 176 10.29 1.30 -8.64
N ASP A 177 11.61 1.52 -8.67
CA ASP A 177 12.59 0.45 -8.63
C ASP A 177 12.61 -0.24 -7.27
N THR A 178 12.93 -1.54 -7.27
CA THR A 178 12.96 -2.35 -6.06
C THR A 178 14.13 -1.96 -5.16
N LEU A 179 13.89 -2.05 -3.85
CA LEU A 179 14.89 -1.86 -2.80
C LEU A 179 14.98 -3.12 -1.96
N ARG A 180 16.18 -3.44 -1.47
CA ARG A 180 16.42 -4.44 -0.41
C ARG A 180 17.22 -3.79 0.70
N LEU A 181 17.14 -4.32 1.91
CA LEU A 181 18.00 -3.92 3.00
C LEU A 181 19.45 -4.34 2.69
N GLY A 182 20.38 -3.41 2.78
CA GLY A 182 21.80 -3.71 2.65
C GLY A 182 22.33 -4.48 3.88
N ALA A 183 23.35 -5.32 3.71
CA ALA A 183 23.89 -6.18 4.77
C ALA A 183 24.29 -5.40 6.05
N ASP A 184 24.89 -4.22 5.87
CA ASP A 184 25.36 -3.37 6.98
C ASP A 184 24.54 -2.07 7.08
N GLU A 185 23.35 -2.02 6.47
CA GLU A 185 22.54 -0.82 6.42
C GLU A 185 21.73 -0.65 7.70
N GLY A 186 22.03 0.39 8.46
CA GLY A 186 21.30 0.74 9.67
C GLY A 186 19.87 1.25 9.39
N LYS A 187 19.07 1.24 10.45
CA LYS A 187 17.63 1.59 10.40
C LYS A 187 17.38 2.96 9.78
N GLU A 188 18.08 3.98 10.24
CA GLU A 188 17.89 5.36 9.78
C GLU A 188 18.25 5.51 8.30
N ALA A 189 19.35 4.87 7.86
CA ALA A 189 19.80 4.91 6.47
C ALA A 189 18.78 4.23 5.53
N PHE A 190 18.32 3.03 5.88
CA PHE A 190 17.30 2.33 5.11
C PHE A 190 16.00 3.11 4.99
N LEU A 191 15.48 3.64 6.11
CA LEU A 191 14.23 4.41 6.11
C LEU A 191 14.37 5.71 5.32
N ALA A 192 15.51 6.40 5.42
CA ALA A 192 15.78 7.60 4.63
C ALA A 192 15.85 7.29 3.13
N ARG A 193 16.53 6.21 2.74
CA ARG A 193 16.63 5.76 1.35
C ARG A 193 15.26 5.32 0.79
N ALA A 194 14.50 4.57 1.55
CA ALA A 194 13.16 4.16 1.15
C ALA A 194 12.21 5.37 1.00
N ARG A 195 12.31 6.36 1.92
CA ARG A 195 11.52 7.59 1.83
C ARG A 195 11.92 8.43 0.61
N ALA A 196 13.21 8.58 0.35
CA ALA A 196 13.72 9.30 -0.83
C ALA A 196 13.28 8.65 -2.14
N ALA A 197 13.34 7.30 -2.23
CA ALA A 197 12.87 6.56 -3.39
C ALA A 197 11.38 6.79 -3.67
N LEU A 198 10.55 6.85 -2.63
CA LEU A 198 9.13 7.14 -2.79
C LEU A 198 8.89 8.60 -3.22
N LEU A 199 9.58 9.57 -2.62
CA LEU A 199 9.47 10.99 -2.99
C LEU A 199 9.91 11.26 -4.42
N ALA A 200 10.96 10.62 -4.91
CA ALA A 200 11.44 10.76 -6.28
C ALA A 200 10.40 10.35 -7.34
N LEU A 201 9.36 9.61 -6.96
CA LEU A 201 8.26 9.27 -7.86
C LEU A 201 7.24 10.41 -8.00
N SER A 202 7.12 11.28 -6.99
CA SER A 202 6.20 12.44 -7.02
C SER A 202 6.66 13.50 -8.02
N GLU A 203 7.96 13.73 -8.12
CA GLU A 203 8.56 14.78 -8.96
C GLU A 203 8.48 14.44 -10.44
N ASN A 204 8.54 13.15 -10.78
CA ASN A 204 8.49 12.68 -12.16
C ASN A 204 7.04 12.52 -12.72
N GLY A 205 6.02 12.57 -11.86
CA GLY A 205 4.62 12.64 -12.27
C GLY A 205 4.22 14.01 -12.83
N ALA A 206 4.91 15.08 -12.40
CA ALA A 206 4.64 16.45 -12.87
C ALA A 206 5.26 16.78 -14.23
N GLY A 207 6.23 15.97 -14.71
CA GLY A 207 6.97 16.24 -15.96
C GLY A 207 6.41 15.58 -17.23
N GLY A 208 5.30 14.86 -17.14
CA GLY A 208 4.72 14.10 -18.25
C GLY A 208 3.54 14.74 -19.00
N ALA A 209 3.27 16.02 -18.74
CA ALA A 209 2.20 16.79 -19.40
C ALA A 209 2.79 18.06 -20.01
N ALA A 210 3.62 17.90 -21.03
CA ALA A 210 3.99 18.97 -21.98
C ALA A 210 3.81 18.43 -23.41
#